data_5cfc91ce1d87faf012aba5ad96fcc94e
#
_entry.id   5cfc91ce1d87faf012aba5ad96fcc94e
#
_cell.length_a   1.000
_cell.length_b   1.000
_cell.length_c   1.000
_cell.angle_alpha   90.00
_cell.angle_beta   90.00
_cell.angle_gamma   90.00
#
_symmetry.space_group_name_H-M   'P 1'
#
loop_
_entity.id
_entity.type
_entity.pdbx_description
1 polymer ?
#
loop_
_entity_poly.entity_id
_entity_poly.type
_entity_poly.pdbx_seq_one_letter_code
_entity_poly.pdbx_strand_id
1 'polypeptide(L)'
;MKSLKIPQTYQSVVEKLIKIAKNNKFIIYAVGGFVRDIILNREPNDLDIMVEGENAGIEFSKIVAEELNIHPPVTFEKFATSKLLIENKEIEFIMPRKEYYDKNSRNPQTEIGTLEQDALRRDFTVNALFLRLNDFELLDLTKKGLEDIEDKIIRVTDESASDIIFEQDPLRILRAVRQSFQLNFTIEPKTYQSMKNKAERIKIVSGERIAEEINKMLLLDKPSKAFDMLDDIGLLEILFPELKQNQNIEQPKPYHDKDVYGHTMDVVDSIKPDLLLRMTALLHDIGKVQTKSENNGKISFINHESISSKLAKDILARLKYSADFIKKVCFLIENHMYPKMYDTSWKDSSVRRFANKLGEDIDNIRLLTVADTKKFDGELFDRVKTLEQKNMLLPKEELFNGNELIEIFNKPAGKWINDVKQYIKNLQFDDPKITKEEVLEKIKNLLKIQ
;
A
#
# COMPACT_ATOMS: atom_id res chain seq x y z
N MET A 1 -13.59 -37.09 1.79
CA MET A 1 -12.91 -35.79 1.55
C MET A 1 -12.77 -35.60 0.04
N LYS A 2 -13.17 -34.45 -0.52
CA LYS A 2 -12.85 -34.13 -1.92
C LYS A 2 -11.33 -34.10 -2.06
N SER A 3 -10.78 -34.78 -3.09
CA SER A 3 -9.34 -34.69 -3.36
C SER A 3 -8.98 -33.23 -3.61
N LEU A 4 -8.13 -32.65 -2.77
CA LEU A 4 -7.61 -31.31 -2.98
C LEU A 4 -6.84 -31.28 -4.30
N LYS A 5 -7.20 -30.36 -5.19
CA LYS A 5 -6.52 -30.20 -6.48
C LYS A 5 -5.56 -29.03 -6.40
N ILE A 6 -4.32 -29.27 -6.76
CA ILE A 6 -3.34 -28.19 -6.94
C ILE A 6 -3.83 -27.29 -8.08
N PRO A 7 -3.86 -25.95 -7.92
CA PRO A 7 -4.22 -25.02 -8.99
C PRO A 7 -3.34 -25.21 -10.22
N GLN A 8 -3.92 -25.05 -11.39
CA GLN A 8 -3.21 -25.25 -12.66
C GLN A 8 -1.95 -24.41 -12.78
N THR A 9 -1.97 -23.22 -12.21
CA THR A 9 -0.83 -22.28 -12.18
C THR A 9 0.36 -22.78 -11.37
N TYR A 10 0.18 -23.75 -10.45
CA TYR A 10 1.23 -24.34 -9.62
C TYR A 10 1.48 -25.82 -9.96
N GLN A 11 0.66 -26.44 -10.80
CA GLN A 11 0.69 -27.88 -11.04
C GLN A 11 2.07 -28.35 -11.52
N SER A 12 2.64 -27.72 -12.55
CA SER A 12 3.95 -28.07 -13.11
C SER A 12 5.05 -27.99 -12.03
N VAL A 13 5.08 -26.93 -11.24
CA VAL A 13 6.08 -26.72 -10.20
C VAL A 13 5.95 -27.81 -9.11
N VAL A 14 4.73 -28.05 -8.63
CA VAL A 14 4.47 -29.04 -7.56
C VAL A 14 4.83 -30.46 -8.04
N GLU A 15 4.46 -30.85 -9.28
CA GLU A 15 4.83 -32.16 -9.84
C GLU A 15 6.35 -32.36 -9.90
N LYS A 16 7.11 -31.33 -10.30
CA LYS A 16 8.59 -31.39 -10.27
C LYS A 16 9.14 -31.57 -8.85
N LEU A 17 8.62 -30.77 -7.90
CA LEU A 17 9.04 -30.86 -6.50
C LEU A 17 8.74 -32.25 -5.91
N ILE A 18 7.56 -32.82 -6.17
CA ILE A 18 7.20 -34.18 -5.74
C ILE A 18 8.18 -35.23 -6.31
N LYS A 19 8.48 -35.14 -7.60
CA LYS A 19 9.41 -36.05 -8.26
C LYS A 19 10.79 -35.99 -7.61
N ILE A 20 11.33 -34.80 -7.43
CA ILE A 20 12.66 -34.59 -6.81
C ILE A 20 12.65 -35.05 -5.36
N ALA A 21 11.63 -34.72 -4.58
CA ALA A 21 11.48 -35.15 -3.19
C ALA A 21 11.46 -36.68 -3.07
N LYS A 22 10.71 -37.36 -3.96
CA LYS A 22 10.64 -38.83 -3.96
C LYS A 22 12.00 -39.48 -4.28
N ASN A 23 12.71 -38.95 -5.26
CA ASN A 23 14.03 -39.47 -5.66
C ASN A 23 15.07 -39.33 -4.53
N ASN A 24 15.00 -38.24 -3.79
CA ASN A 24 15.95 -37.89 -2.71
C ASN A 24 15.43 -38.23 -1.30
N LYS A 25 14.28 -38.91 -1.18
CA LYS A 25 13.66 -39.36 0.08
C LYS A 25 13.30 -38.24 1.07
N PHE A 26 12.93 -37.06 0.55
CA PHE A 26 12.37 -35.96 1.37
C PHE A 26 10.86 -36.09 1.53
N ILE A 27 10.38 -35.70 2.71
CA ILE A 27 8.96 -35.49 2.97
C ILE A 27 8.70 -33.97 2.88
N ILE A 28 7.81 -33.58 1.98
CA ILE A 28 7.54 -32.17 1.70
C ILE A 28 6.05 -31.85 1.87
N TYR A 29 5.77 -30.65 2.37
CA TYR A 29 4.41 -30.14 2.59
C TYR A 29 4.24 -28.77 1.93
N ALA A 30 3.12 -28.56 1.27
CA ALA A 30 2.64 -27.20 1.08
C ALA A 30 1.96 -26.74 2.37
N VAL A 31 2.17 -25.49 2.79
CA VAL A 31 1.74 -25.01 4.10
C VAL A 31 1.10 -23.63 4.05
N GLY A 32 0.40 -23.26 5.11
CA GLY A 32 -0.04 -21.89 5.32
C GLY A 32 -1.18 -21.43 4.42
N GLY A 33 -1.06 -20.20 3.95
CA GLY A 33 -2.06 -19.57 3.09
C GLY A 33 -2.38 -20.33 1.82
N PHE A 34 -1.39 -21.02 1.24
CA PHE A 34 -1.56 -21.84 0.05
C PHE A 34 -2.60 -22.94 0.27
N VAL A 35 -2.50 -23.70 1.36
CA VAL A 35 -3.42 -24.80 1.67
C VAL A 35 -4.84 -24.27 1.95
N ARG A 36 -4.94 -23.21 2.74
CA ARG A 36 -6.21 -22.53 3.02
C ARG A 36 -6.89 -22.09 1.72
N ASP A 37 -6.15 -21.43 0.82
CA ASP A 37 -6.72 -20.84 -0.40
C ASP A 37 -7.19 -21.95 -1.36
N ILE A 38 -6.48 -23.10 -1.44
CA ILE A 38 -6.94 -24.26 -2.19
C ILE A 38 -8.26 -24.82 -1.61
N ILE A 39 -8.37 -24.93 -0.29
CA ILE A 39 -9.61 -25.43 0.35
C ILE A 39 -10.79 -24.47 0.06
N LEU A 40 -10.51 -23.16 0.02
CA LEU A 40 -11.49 -22.12 -0.29
C LEU A 40 -11.77 -21.98 -1.80
N ASN A 41 -11.12 -22.77 -2.66
CA ASN A 41 -11.16 -22.64 -4.13
C ASN A 41 -10.76 -21.23 -4.61
N ARG A 42 -9.77 -20.63 -3.95
CA ARG A 42 -9.13 -19.36 -4.33
C ARG A 42 -7.78 -19.66 -4.98
N GLU A 43 -7.36 -18.77 -5.87
CA GLU A 43 -6.00 -18.82 -6.42
C GLU A 43 -5.01 -18.34 -5.35
N PRO A 44 -4.03 -19.19 -4.93
CA PRO A 44 -3.03 -18.79 -3.95
C PRO A 44 -1.99 -17.86 -4.60
N ASN A 45 -1.48 -16.90 -3.81
CA ASN A 45 -0.44 -16.00 -4.28
C ASN A 45 0.98 -16.59 -4.16
N ASP A 46 1.25 -17.27 -3.04
CA ASP A 46 2.59 -17.74 -2.67
C ASP A 46 2.54 -19.25 -2.34
N LEU A 47 3.62 -19.97 -2.62
CA LEU A 47 3.78 -21.39 -2.25
C LEU A 47 4.97 -21.53 -1.31
N ASP A 48 4.66 -21.88 -0.06
CA ASP A 48 5.65 -22.24 0.93
C ASP A 48 5.75 -23.76 1.03
N ILE A 49 6.96 -24.29 0.85
CA ILE A 49 7.29 -25.72 0.98
C ILE A 49 8.02 -25.96 2.28
N MET A 50 7.39 -26.69 3.18
CA MET A 50 8.04 -27.18 4.38
C MET A 50 8.66 -28.53 4.11
N VAL A 51 9.89 -28.72 4.58
CA VAL A 51 10.67 -29.95 4.43
C VAL A 51 11.05 -30.47 5.81
N GLU A 52 10.73 -31.73 6.13
CA GLU A 52 11.09 -32.30 7.40
C GLU A 52 12.59 -32.57 7.50
N GLY A 53 13.17 -32.20 8.64
CA GLY A 53 14.58 -32.43 8.97
C GLY A 53 15.34 -31.14 9.27
N GLU A 54 16.50 -31.30 9.87
CA GLU A 54 17.38 -30.17 10.20
C GLU A 54 18.00 -29.60 8.92
N ASN A 55 17.85 -28.27 8.72
CA ASN A 55 18.28 -27.58 7.51
C ASN A 55 17.72 -28.14 6.20
N ALA A 56 16.74 -29.06 6.27
CA ALA A 56 16.22 -29.79 5.12
C ALA A 56 15.60 -28.86 4.05
N GLY A 57 15.03 -27.71 4.43
CA GLY A 57 14.54 -26.70 3.47
C GLY A 57 15.65 -26.14 2.58
N ILE A 58 16.81 -25.81 3.17
CA ILE A 58 17.96 -25.29 2.40
C ILE A 58 18.58 -26.40 1.55
N GLU A 59 18.75 -27.61 2.14
CA GLU A 59 19.31 -28.73 1.43
C GLU A 59 18.46 -29.13 0.21
N PHE A 60 17.16 -29.30 0.42
CA PHE A 60 16.24 -29.67 -0.65
C PHE A 60 16.18 -28.60 -1.73
N SER A 61 16.18 -27.31 -1.38
CA SER A 61 16.18 -26.22 -2.37
C SER A 61 17.45 -26.24 -3.26
N LYS A 62 18.61 -26.60 -2.73
CA LYS A 62 19.86 -26.77 -3.51
C LYS A 62 19.73 -27.93 -4.49
N ILE A 63 19.21 -29.08 -4.04
CA ILE A 63 18.98 -30.25 -4.92
C ILE A 63 17.96 -29.88 -6.03
N VAL A 64 16.89 -29.17 -5.70
CA VAL A 64 15.91 -28.70 -6.68
C VAL A 64 16.57 -27.79 -7.73
N ALA A 65 17.44 -26.87 -7.30
CA ALA A 65 18.13 -25.98 -8.23
C ALA A 65 19.07 -26.76 -9.18
N GLU A 66 19.79 -27.74 -8.66
CA GLU A 66 20.67 -28.61 -9.46
C GLU A 66 19.89 -29.48 -10.45
N GLU A 67 18.86 -30.20 -10.00
CA GLU A 67 18.07 -31.09 -10.85
C GLU A 67 17.26 -30.32 -11.93
N LEU A 68 16.84 -29.09 -11.66
CA LEU A 68 16.15 -28.26 -12.63
C LEU A 68 17.09 -27.38 -13.48
N ASN A 69 18.39 -27.41 -13.18
CA ASN A 69 19.43 -26.58 -13.84
C ASN A 69 19.04 -25.08 -13.85
N ILE A 70 18.66 -24.55 -12.68
CA ILE A 70 18.30 -23.15 -12.43
C ILE A 70 19.31 -22.49 -11.49
N HIS A 71 19.18 -21.17 -11.30
CA HIS A 71 20.05 -20.45 -10.36
C HIS A 71 19.96 -21.01 -8.93
N PRO A 72 21.08 -21.03 -8.17
CA PRO A 72 21.10 -21.47 -6.78
C PRO A 72 20.10 -20.68 -5.92
N PRO A 73 19.59 -21.31 -4.82
CA PRO A 73 18.69 -20.63 -3.91
C PRO A 73 19.35 -19.46 -3.17
N VAL A 74 18.58 -18.41 -2.88
CA VAL A 74 18.94 -17.41 -1.87
C VAL A 74 18.67 -18.00 -0.51
N THR A 75 19.71 -18.16 0.33
CA THR A 75 19.61 -18.81 1.65
C THR A 75 19.62 -17.78 2.78
N PHE A 76 18.81 -18.02 3.81
CA PHE A 76 18.72 -17.24 5.04
C PHE A 76 19.04 -18.17 6.22
N GLU A 77 20.32 -18.44 6.43
CA GLU A 77 20.79 -19.45 7.40
C GLU A 77 20.26 -19.23 8.82
N LYS A 78 20.19 -17.96 9.27
CA LYS A 78 19.66 -17.61 10.60
C LYS A 78 18.22 -18.11 10.83
N PHE A 79 17.44 -18.26 9.76
CA PHE A 79 16.04 -18.69 9.82
C PHE A 79 15.83 -20.09 9.25
N ALA A 80 16.90 -20.72 8.78
CA ALA A 80 16.88 -21.99 8.08
C ALA A 80 15.85 -22.03 6.94
N THR A 81 15.78 -20.94 6.17
CA THR A 81 14.90 -20.80 5.02
C THR A 81 15.69 -20.49 3.75
N SER A 82 15.11 -20.80 2.60
CA SER A 82 15.68 -20.48 1.31
C SER A 82 14.58 -20.17 0.31
N LYS A 83 14.94 -19.43 -0.76
CA LYS A 83 14.03 -19.06 -1.83
C LYS A 83 14.60 -19.44 -3.18
N LEU A 84 13.73 -19.96 -4.05
CA LEU A 84 14.03 -20.26 -5.45
C LEU A 84 13.00 -19.62 -6.36
N LEU A 85 13.46 -19.20 -7.52
CA LEU A 85 12.58 -18.80 -8.62
C LEU A 85 12.40 -19.99 -9.57
N ILE A 86 11.21 -20.61 -9.59
CA ILE A 86 10.86 -21.75 -10.43
C ILE A 86 9.71 -21.34 -11.34
N GLU A 87 9.88 -21.36 -12.68
CA GLU A 87 8.83 -20.97 -13.64
C GLU A 87 8.21 -19.59 -13.33
N ASN A 88 9.04 -18.59 -13.04
CA ASN A 88 8.63 -17.23 -12.62
C ASN A 88 7.82 -17.15 -11.32
N LYS A 89 7.84 -18.19 -10.51
CA LYS A 89 7.23 -18.22 -9.16
C LYS A 89 8.32 -18.27 -8.09
N GLU A 90 8.24 -17.39 -7.12
CA GLU A 90 9.10 -17.45 -5.93
C GLU A 90 8.53 -18.52 -4.99
N ILE A 91 9.33 -19.56 -4.70
CA ILE A 91 9.00 -20.65 -3.79
C ILE A 91 9.90 -20.53 -2.56
N GLU A 92 9.30 -20.44 -1.38
CA GLU A 92 10.02 -20.44 -0.13
C GLU A 92 10.11 -21.86 0.42
N PHE A 93 11.33 -22.29 0.82
CA PHE A 93 11.59 -23.57 1.44
C PHE A 93 11.94 -23.34 2.90
N ILE A 94 11.20 -23.99 3.79
CA ILE A 94 11.31 -23.85 5.24
C ILE A 94 11.43 -25.22 5.91
N MET A 95 11.83 -25.23 7.18
CA MET A 95 11.75 -26.43 8.03
C MET A 95 10.77 -26.21 9.19
N PRO A 96 10.20 -27.26 9.80
CA PRO A 96 9.46 -27.14 11.03
C PRO A 96 10.33 -26.53 12.13
N ARG A 97 9.83 -25.51 12.81
CA ARG A 97 10.60 -24.85 13.87
C ARG A 97 9.72 -24.50 15.07
N LYS A 98 10.36 -24.45 16.23
CA LYS A 98 9.82 -23.84 17.44
C LYS A 98 10.49 -22.49 17.66
N GLU A 99 9.79 -21.58 18.28
CA GLU A 99 10.23 -20.21 18.50
C GLU A 99 10.18 -19.90 19.99
N TYR A 100 11.24 -19.25 20.48
CA TYR A 100 11.32 -18.74 21.85
C TYR A 100 11.45 -17.22 21.78
N TYR A 101 10.60 -16.52 22.51
CA TYR A 101 10.59 -15.06 22.54
C TYR A 101 11.14 -14.55 23.86
N ASP A 102 12.06 -13.60 23.79
CA ASP A 102 12.44 -12.79 24.94
C ASP A 102 11.35 -11.72 25.16
N LYS A 103 11.01 -11.41 26.43
CA LYS A 103 9.96 -10.43 26.79
C LYS A 103 10.17 -9.05 26.15
N ASN A 104 11.41 -8.67 25.88
CA ASN A 104 11.78 -7.37 25.32
C ASN A 104 12.21 -7.42 23.86
N SER A 105 12.14 -8.58 23.20
CA SER A 105 12.52 -8.77 21.81
C SER A 105 11.42 -9.47 21.04
N ARG A 106 11.13 -8.94 19.84
CA ARG A 106 10.25 -9.59 18.86
C ARG A 106 10.98 -10.59 17.97
N ASN A 107 12.33 -10.66 18.05
CA ASN A 107 13.12 -11.59 17.26
C ASN A 107 13.20 -12.91 18.04
N PRO A 108 12.49 -13.96 17.57
CA PRO A 108 12.57 -15.25 18.23
C PRO A 108 13.94 -15.87 18.04
N GLN A 109 14.36 -16.63 19.04
CA GLN A 109 15.35 -17.66 18.82
C GLN A 109 14.63 -18.87 18.23
N THR A 110 15.12 -19.36 17.10
CA THR A 110 14.50 -20.44 16.35
C THR A 110 15.32 -21.73 16.52
N GLU A 111 14.66 -22.83 16.83
CA GLU A 111 15.24 -24.16 16.86
C GLU A 111 14.40 -25.08 15.97
N ILE A 112 14.97 -26.23 15.59
CA ILE A 112 14.20 -27.28 14.92
C ILE A 112 13.04 -27.71 15.82
N GLY A 113 11.85 -27.85 15.21
CA GLY A 113 10.63 -28.25 15.89
C GLY A 113 9.96 -29.44 15.21
N THR A 114 8.87 -29.91 15.80
CA THR A 114 7.95 -30.86 15.16
C THR A 114 6.92 -30.10 14.32
N LEU A 115 6.17 -30.80 13.46
CA LEU A 115 5.06 -30.19 12.69
C LEU A 115 4.01 -29.58 13.62
N GLU A 116 3.71 -30.23 14.77
CA GLU A 116 2.76 -29.72 15.75
C GLU A 116 3.25 -28.42 16.39
N GLN A 117 4.54 -28.36 16.74
CA GLN A 117 5.15 -27.15 17.30
C GLN A 117 5.11 -26.00 16.26
N ASP A 118 5.37 -26.32 14.99
CA ASP A 118 5.26 -25.32 13.92
C ASP A 118 3.81 -24.85 13.70
N ALA A 119 2.84 -25.76 13.76
CA ALA A 119 1.42 -25.42 13.66
C ALA A 119 0.98 -24.45 14.76
N LEU A 120 1.37 -24.73 16.02
CA LEU A 120 0.95 -23.93 17.17
C LEU A 120 1.62 -22.54 17.24
N ARG A 121 2.81 -22.35 16.64
CA ARG A 121 3.45 -21.02 16.60
C ARG A 121 2.90 -20.11 15.50
N ARG A 122 2.13 -20.65 14.53
CA ARG A 122 1.51 -19.85 13.46
C ARG A 122 0.50 -18.86 14.04
N ASP A 123 0.08 -17.91 13.19
CA ASP A 123 -0.85 -16.87 13.61
C ASP A 123 -2.27 -17.39 13.86
N PHE A 124 -2.87 -18.07 12.86
CA PHE A 124 -4.25 -18.50 12.92
C PHE A 124 -4.39 -19.96 12.49
N THR A 125 -5.42 -20.64 13.03
CA THR A 125 -5.76 -22.05 12.75
C THR A 125 -5.92 -22.30 11.25
N VAL A 126 -6.59 -21.38 10.53
CA VAL A 126 -6.81 -21.46 9.08
C VAL A 126 -5.50 -21.40 8.26
N ASN A 127 -4.42 -20.92 8.83
CA ASN A 127 -3.09 -20.86 8.22
C ASN A 127 -2.14 -21.95 8.76
N ALA A 128 -2.62 -22.79 9.66
CA ALA A 128 -1.84 -23.86 10.29
C ALA A 128 -2.17 -25.24 9.71
N LEU A 129 -2.54 -25.27 8.44
CA LEU A 129 -2.83 -26.48 7.69
C LEU A 129 -1.62 -26.89 6.85
N PHE A 130 -1.42 -28.20 6.72
CA PHE A 130 -0.31 -28.79 5.97
C PHE A 130 -0.87 -29.80 4.96
N LEU A 131 -0.45 -29.69 3.72
CA LEU A 131 -0.76 -30.67 2.68
C LEU A 131 0.51 -31.42 2.34
N ARG A 132 0.64 -32.70 2.80
CA ARG A 132 1.77 -33.54 2.42
C ARG A 132 1.73 -33.84 0.94
N LEU A 133 2.72 -33.36 0.20
CA LEU A 133 2.72 -33.47 -1.27
C LEU A 133 3.10 -34.88 -1.77
N ASN A 134 3.71 -35.70 -0.91
CA ASN A 134 4.11 -37.05 -1.28
C ASN A 134 2.92 -37.99 -1.56
N ASP A 135 1.78 -37.76 -0.92
CA ASP A 135 0.56 -38.58 -1.02
C ASP A 135 -0.74 -37.80 -0.91
N PHE A 136 -0.65 -36.47 -0.85
CA PHE A 136 -1.78 -35.53 -0.75
C PHE A 136 -2.59 -35.68 0.56
N GLU A 137 -1.96 -36.12 1.65
CA GLU A 137 -2.61 -36.14 2.96
C GLU A 137 -2.68 -34.71 3.53
N LEU A 138 -3.90 -34.32 3.92
CA LEU A 138 -4.16 -33.03 4.60
C LEU A 138 -4.10 -33.22 6.11
N LEU A 139 -3.23 -32.44 6.76
CA LEU A 139 -3.03 -32.46 8.21
C LEU A 139 -3.54 -31.16 8.83
N ASP A 140 -4.42 -31.29 9.81
CA ASP A 140 -4.89 -30.22 10.70
C ASP A 140 -4.40 -30.52 12.12
N LEU A 141 -3.20 -30.05 12.44
CA LEU A 141 -2.55 -30.33 13.71
C LEU A 141 -3.10 -29.47 14.87
N THR A 142 -3.81 -28.40 14.56
CA THR A 142 -4.54 -27.60 15.54
C THR A 142 -5.90 -28.22 15.89
N LYS A 143 -6.40 -29.14 15.06
CA LYS A 143 -7.73 -29.76 15.13
C LYS A 143 -8.89 -28.75 15.03
N LYS A 144 -8.61 -27.52 14.56
CA LYS A 144 -9.57 -26.43 14.42
C LYS A 144 -9.50 -25.75 13.06
N GLY A 145 -8.41 -25.93 12.31
CA GLY A 145 -8.20 -25.18 11.07
C GLY A 145 -9.27 -25.46 9.99
N LEU A 146 -9.69 -26.71 9.84
CA LEU A 146 -10.72 -27.09 8.88
C LEU A 146 -12.11 -26.63 9.32
N GLU A 147 -12.46 -26.78 10.61
CA GLU A 147 -13.69 -26.29 11.19
C GLU A 147 -13.81 -24.77 11.04
N ASP A 148 -12.74 -24.04 11.39
CA ASP A 148 -12.69 -22.57 11.28
C ASP A 148 -12.76 -22.07 9.83
N ILE A 149 -12.28 -22.82 8.84
CA ILE A 149 -12.51 -22.52 7.42
C ILE A 149 -13.98 -22.67 7.05
N GLU A 150 -14.64 -23.75 7.49
CA GLU A 150 -16.06 -24.02 7.22
C GLU A 150 -16.94 -22.95 7.89
N ASP A 151 -16.67 -22.64 9.14
CA ASP A 151 -17.40 -21.65 9.95
C ASP A 151 -17.02 -20.20 9.62
N LYS A 152 -16.00 -20.00 8.79
CA LYS A 152 -15.46 -18.67 8.41
C LYS A 152 -14.97 -17.87 9.62
N ILE A 153 -14.13 -18.49 10.43
CA ILE A 153 -13.59 -17.92 11.66
C ILE A 153 -12.07 -17.70 11.56
N ILE A 154 -11.59 -16.54 12.01
CA ILE A 154 -10.18 -16.28 12.31
C ILE A 154 -9.95 -16.50 13.80
N ARG A 155 -9.20 -17.51 14.13
CA ARG A 155 -8.86 -17.94 15.49
C ARG A 155 -7.37 -18.11 15.61
N VAL A 156 -6.78 -17.71 16.74
CA VAL A 156 -5.38 -18.03 17.07
C VAL A 156 -5.20 -19.54 17.22
N THR A 157 -3.99 -20.02 16.94
CA THR A 157 -3.68 -21.46 16.97
C THR A 157 -3.78 -22.11 18.35
N ASP A 158 -3.60 -21.33 19.42
CA ASP A 158 -3.76 -21.75 20.81
C ASP A 158 -4.64 -20.73 21.57
N GLU A 159 -5.91 -21.06 21.77
CA GLU A 159 -6.87 -20.21 22.48
C GLU A 159 -6.48 -20.02 23.98
N SER A 160 -5.81 -21.00 24.59
CA SER A 160 -5.39 -20.90 25.98
C SER A 160 -4.25 -19.91 26.19
N ALA A 161 -3.50 -19.64 25.11
CA ALA A 161 -2.35 -18.75 25.08
C ALA A 161 -2.58 -17.53 24.13
N SER A 162 -3.83 -17.17 23.85
CA SER A 162 -4.15 -16.13 22.86
C SER A 162 -3.47 -14.78 23.14
N ASP A 163 -3.39 -14.36 24.41
CA ASP A 163 -2.66 -13.17 24.82
C ASP A 163 -1.15 -13.29 24.53
N ILE A 164 -0.59 -14.50 24.72
CA ILE A 164 0.83 -14.78 24.50
C ILE A 164 1.17 -14.69 23.00
N ILE A 165 0.30 -15.18 22.13
CA ILE A 165 0.48 -15.15 20.68
C ILE A 165 0.62 -13.72 20.17
N PHE A 166 -0.20 -12.79 20.66
CA PHE A 166 -0.12 -11.37 20.30
C PHE A 166 0.99 -10.62 21.07
N GLU A 167 1.36 -11.11 22.24
CA GLU A 167 2.51 -10.61 22.97
C GLU A 167 3.84 -10.91 22.28
N GLN A 168 3.97 -12.09 21.72
CA GLN A 168 5.13 -12.55 20.96
C GLN A 168 5.32 -11.79 19.65
N ASP A 169 4.27 -11.67 18.83
CA ASP A 169 4.29 -10.89 17.59
C ASP A 169 3.01 -10.05 17.44
N PRO A 170 3.03 -8.80 17.90
CA PRO A 170 1.86 -7.92 17.83
C PRO A 170 1.39 -7.62 16.41
N LEU A 171 2.23 -7.82 15.38
CA LEU A 171 1.82 -7.67 13.98
C LEU A 171 0.67 -8.63 13.62
N ARG A 172 0.55 -9.75 14.32
CA ARG A 172 -0.55 -10.71 14.13
C ARG A 172 -1.92 -10.05 14.35
N ILE A 173 -2.00 -8.98 15.16
CA ILE A 173 -3.24 -8.20 15.33
C ILE A 173 -3.66 -7.56 14.00
N LEU A 174 -2.74 -6.87 13.31
CA LEU A 174 -3.01 -6.30 11.99
C LEU A 174 -3.34 -7.38 10.95
N ARG A 175 -2.64 -8.50 11.01
CA ARG A 175 -2.92 -9.66 10.15
C ARG A 175 -4.31 -10.24 10.38
N ALA A 176 -4.79 -10.32 11.64
CA ALA A 176 -6.14 -10.75 11.97
C ALA A 176 -7.20 -9.83 11.32
N VAL A 177 -7.05 -8.52 11.51
CA VAL A 177 -7.92 -7.51 10.89
C VAL A 177 -7.92 -7.68 9.36
N ARG A 178 -6.75 -7.69 8.74
CA ARG A 178 -6.65 -7.84 7.30
C ARG A 178 -7.29 -9.13 6.78
N GLN A 179 -6.93 -10.27 7.38
CA GLN A 179 -7.41 -11.57 6.91
C GLN A 179 -8.92 -11.74 7.12
N SER A 180 -9.51 -11.18 8.18
CA SER A 180 -10.95 -11.23 8.40
C SER A 180 -11.70 -10.59 7.22
N PHE A 181 -11.28 -9.43 6.74
CA PHE A 181 -11.91 -8.78 5.60
C PHE A 181 -11.51 -9.39 4.25
N GLN A 182 -10.25 -9.79 4.09
CA GLN A 182 -9.77 -10.44 2.86
C GLN A 182 -10.51 -11.77 2.59
N LEU A 183 -10.77 -12.53 3.62
CA LEU A 183 -11.45 -13.84 3.54
C LEU A 183 -12.97 -13.74 3.71
N ASN A 184 -13.47 -12.61 4.20
CA ASN A 184 -14.84 -12.43 4.68
C ASN A 184 -15.16 -13.41 5.83
N PHE A 185 -14.25 -13.47 6.82
CA PHE A 185 -14.35 -14.28 8.02
C PHE A 185 -14.57 -13.40 9.25
N THR A 186 -15.21 -13.92 10.27
CA THR A 186 -15.35 -13.27 11.57
C THR A 186 -14.18 -13.63 12.48
N ILE A 187 -13.80 -12.72 13.38
CA ILE A 187 -12.76 -13.02 14.38
C ILE A 187 -13.44 -13.68 15.60
N GLU A 188 -12.86 -14.77 16.07
CA GLU A 188 -13.34 -15.47 17.26
C GLU A 188 -13.32 -14.54 18.48
N PRO A 189 -14.35 -14.56 19.38
CA PRO A 189 -14.49 -13.57 20.44
C PRO A 189 -13.31 -13.48 21.43
N LYS A 190 -12.70 -14.59 21.82
CA LYS A 190 -11.52 -14.58 22.72
C LYS A 190 -10.30 -14.02 22.00
N THR A 191 -10.10 -14.40 20.75
CA THR A 191 -9.06 -13.86 19.87
C THR A 191 -9.22 -12.35 19.76
N TYR A 192 -10.45 -11.86 19.50
CA TYR A 192 -10.76 -10.44 19.39
C TYR A 192 -10.48 -9.68 20.72
N GLN A 193 -10.87 -10.26 21.86
CA GLN A 193 -10.58 -9.65 23.16
C GLN A 193 -9.07 -9.58 23.43
N SER A 194 -8.31 -10.62 23.09
CA SER A 194 -6.86 -10.61 23.20
C SER A 194 -6.20 -9.56 22.30
N MET A 195 -6.74 -9.32 21.09
CA MET A 195 -6.27 -8.23 20.23
C MET A 195 -6.40 -6.88 20.93
N LYS A 196 -7.54 -6.59 21.55
CA LYS A 196 -7.76 -5.37 22.35
C LYS A 196 -6.78 -5.26 23.52
N ASN A 197 -6.61 -6.34 24.27
CA ASN A 197 -5.72 -6.38 25.45
C ASN A 197 -4.25 -6.11 25.08
N LYS A 198 -3.83 -6.50 23.87
CA LYS A 198 -2.41 -6.43 23.44
C LYS A 198 -2.15 -5.37 22.38
N ALA A 199 -3.14 -4.53 22.03
CA ALA A 199 -3.02 -3.50 21.00
C ALA A 199 -1.81 -2.56 21.22
N GLU A 200 -1.57 -2.12 22.45
CA GLU A 200 -0.45 -1.24 22.80
C GLU A 200 0.93 -1.79 22.42
N ARG A 201 1.08 -3.11 22.35
CA ARG A 201 2.35 -3.73 22.00
C ARG A 201 2.75 -3.52 20.53
N ILE A 202 1.84 -3.07 19.67
CA ILE A 202 2.16 -2.75 18.28
C ILE A 202 3.33 -1.75 18.17
N LYS A 203 3.56 -0.95 19.19
CA LYS A 203 4.64 0.05 19.27
C LYS A 203 6.05 -0.55 19.16
N ILE A 204 6.24 -1.86 19.45
CA ILE A 204 7.54 -2.54 19.28
C ILE A 204 7.77 -3.04 17.85
N VAL A 205 6.75 -3.02 17.00
CA VAL A 205 6.84 -3.47 15.61
C VAL A 205 7.45 -2.36 14.76
N SER A 206 8.33 -2.72 13.82
CA SER A 206 8.94 -1.72 12.93
C SER A 206 7.91 -1.13 11.96
N GLY A 207 8.14 0.15 11.60
CA GLY A 207 7.26 0.87 10.69
C GLY A 207 7.06 0.15 9.35
N GLU A 208 8.12 -0.46 8.81
CA GLU A 208 8.07 -1.20 7.54
C GLU A 208 7.06 -2.35 7.58
N ARG A 209 7.09 -3.17 8.66
CA ARG A 209 6.16 -4.30 8.80
C ARG A 209 4.71 -3.83 8.99
N ILE A 210 4.51 -2.73 9.73
CA ILE A 210 3.19 -2.10 9.87
C ILE A 210 2.71 -1.61 8.51
N ALA A 211 3.57 -0.90 7.75
CA ALA A 211 3.25 -0.38 6.42
C ALA A 211 2.83 -1.50 5.46
N GLU A 212 3.50 -2.64 5.48
CA GLU A 212 3.13 -3.80 4.64
C GLU A 212 1.70 -4.28 4.90
N GLU A 213 1.29 -4.39 6.16
CA GLU A 213 -0.07 -4.81 6.49
C GLU A 213 -1.11 -3.71 6.17
N ILE A 214 -0.79 -2.43 6.43
CA ILE A 214 -1.63 -1.29 6.04
C ILE A 214 -1.81 -1.22 4.53
N ASN A 215 -0.74 -1.43 3.75
CA ASN A 215 -0.82 -1.47 2.28
C ASN A 215 -1.79 -2.55 1.80
N LYS A 216 -1.69 -3.75 2.38
CA LYS A 216 -2.59 -4.86 2.06
C LYS A 216 -4.03 -4.57 2.48
N MET A 217 -4.26 -3.85 3.60
CA MET A 217 -5.60 -3.42 4.01
C MET A 217 -6.17 -2.38 3.05
N LEU A 218 -5.35 -1.41 2.60
CA LEU A 218 -5.78 -0.41 1.61
C LEU A 218 -6.17 -1.04 0.27
N LEU A 219 -5.64 -2.21 -0.07
CA LEU A 219 -5.97 -2.93 -1.30
C LEU A 219 -7.18 -3.87 -1.19
N LEU A 220 -7.86 -3.94 -0.03
CA LEU A 220 -9.12 -4.66 0.14
C LEU A 220 -10.25 -3.99 -0.67
N ASP A 221 -11.35 -4.72 -0.91
CA ASP A 221 -12.53 -4.16 -1.58
C ASP A 221 -13.12 -2.97 -0.81
N LYS A 222 -13.20 -3.09 0.52
CA LYS A 222 -13.71 -2.08 1.43
C LYS A 222 -12.71 -1.82 2.57
N PRO A 223 -11.66 -1.02 2.33
CA PRO A 223 -10.67 -0.68 3.34
C PRO A 223 -11.26 -0.06 4.60
N SER A 224 -12.33 0.76 4.46
CA SER A 224 -13.00 1.42 5.58
C SER A 224 -13.29 0.48 6.73
N LYS A 225 -13.81 -0.72 6.44
CA LYS A 225 -14.14 -1.72 7.46
C LYS A 225 -12.93 -2.18 8.28
N ALA A 226 -11.76 -2.28 7.65
CA ALA A 226 -10.53 -2.62 8.35
C ALA A 226 -10.10 -1.46 9.28
N PHE A 227 -10.19 -0.22 8.81
CA PHE A 227 -9.88 0.96 9.63
C PHE A 227 -10.87 1.17 10.79
N ASP A 228 -12.18 0.90 10.58
CA ASP A 228 -13.17 0.90 11.65
C ASP A 228 -12.85 -0.16 12.72
N MET A 229 -12.40 -1.35 12.31
CA MET A 229 -11.97 -2.38 13.26
C MET A 229 -10.67 -1.98 13.97
N LEU A 230 -9.70 -1.33 13.29
CA LEU A 230 -8.52 -0.78 13.95
C LEU A 230 -8.92 0.24 15.03
N ASP A 231 -9.94 1.04 14.76
CA ASP A 231 -10.45 1.99 15.75
C ASP A 231 -11.09 1.29 16.96
N ASP A 232 -11.94 0.29 16.72
CA ASP A 232 -12.62 -0.44 17.79
C ASP A 232 -11.66 -1.19 18.72
N ILE A 233 -10.52 -1.67 18.20
CA ILE A 233 -9.48 -2.33 19.02
C ILE A 233 -8.42 -1.37 19.56
N GLY A 234 -8.56 -0.05 19.34
CA GLY A 234 -7.65 0.99 19.86
C GLY A 234 -6.35 1.17 19.06
N LEU A 235 -6.19 0.49 17.92
CA LEU A 235 -4.98 0.62 17.08
C LEU A 235 -4.97 1.88 16.23
N LEU A 236 -6.13 2.42 15.86
CA LEU A 236 -6.19 3.62 15.01
C LEU A 236 -5.53 4.81 15.71
N GLU A 237 -5.78 5.00 16.99
CA GLU A 237 -5.17 6.08 17.80
C GLU A 237 -3.64 5.91 17.94
N ILE A 238 -3.16 4.68 17.96
CA ILE A 238 -1.72 4.40 18.10
C ILE A 238 -0.98 4.60 16.78
N LEU A 239 -1.56 4.13 15.67
CA LEU A 239 -0.92 4.13 14.36
C LEU A 239 -1.15 5.43 13.59
N PHE A 240 -2.35 5.98 13.69
CA PHE A 240 -2.82 7.17 12.96
C PHE A 240 -3.59 8.11 13.88
N PRO A 241 -2.96 8.66 14.96
CA PRO A 241 -3.64 9.59 15.88
C PRO A 241 -4.20 10.81 15.14
N GLU A 242 -3.54 11.24 14.06
CA GLU A 242 -3.97 12.33 13.21
C GLU A 242 -5.31 12.02 12.50
N LEU A 243 -5.49 10.78 12.05
CA LEU A 243 -6.73 10.32 11.43
C LEU A 243 -7.85 10.14 12.49
N LYS A 244 -7.51 9.63 13.66
CA LYS A 244 -8.44 9.48 14.78
C LYS A 244 -9.05 10.83 15.20
N GLN A 245 -8.26 11.90 15.21
CA GLN A 245 -8.71 13.25 15.55
C GLN A 245 -9.77 13.82 14.60
N ASN A 246 -9.88 13.27 13.39
CA ASN A 246 -10.89 13.68 12.41
C ASN A 246 -12.30 13.13 12.68
N GLN A 247 -12.44 12.22 13.65
CA GLN A 247 -13.75 11.76 14.11
C GLN A 247 -14.50 12.87 14.80
N ASN A 248 -15.80 12.94 14.56
CA ASN A 248 -16.72 13.96 15.09
C ASN A 248 -16.40 15.41 14.66
N ILE A 249 -15.55 15.61 13.66
CA ILE A 249 -15.32 16.94 13.08
C ILE A 249 -16.38 17.19 12.01
N GLU A 250 -17.33 18.06 12.34
CA GLU A 250 -18.39 18.46 11.41
C GLU A 250 -17.84 19.18 10.20
N GLN A 251 -18.50 18.96 9.06
CA GLN A 251 -18.19 19.57 7.78
C GLN A 251 -19.35 20.49 7.29
N PRO A 252 -19.08 21.42 6.35
CA PRO A 252 -20.11 22.33 5.85
C PRO A 252 -21.27 21.58 5.18
N LYS A 253 -22.50 21.82 5.64
CA LYS A 253 -23.73 21.37 4.94
C LYS A 253 -24.03 22.35 3.77
N PRO A 254 -24.59 21.92 2.64
CA PRO A 254 -25.12 20.56 2.34
C PRO A 254 -24.10 19.62 1.66
N TYR A 255 -22.82 19.94 1.67
CA TYR A 255 -21.80 19.21 0.89
C TYR A 255 -21.43 17.86 1.52
N HIS A 256 -21.50 17.76 2.86
CA HIS A 256 -21.10 16.56 3.61
C HIS A 256 -22.17 16.21 4.67
N ASP A 257 -22.57 14.96 4.71
CA ASP A 257 -23.52 14.36 5.65
C ASP A 257 -22.82 13.55 6.75
N LYS A 258 -21.48 13.39 6.63
CA LYS A 258 -20.60 12.68 7.57
C LYS A 258 -19.55 13.65 8.15
N ASP A 259 -18.95 13.25 9.27
CA ASP A 259 -17.74 13.89 9.78
C ASP A 259 -16.54 13.69 8.82
N VAL A 260 -15.40 14.30 9.12
CA VAL A 260 -14.21 14.23 8.26
C VAL A 260 -13.70 12.81 8.13
N TYR A 261 -13.70 12.01 9.22
CA TYR A 261 -13.28 10.61 9.18
C TYR A 261 -14.18 9.76 8.28
N GLY A 262 -15.47 9.83 8.49
CA GLY A 262 -16.45 9.06 7.71
C GLY A 262 -16.42 9.43 6.22
N HIS A 263 -16.22 10.72 5.89
CA HIS A 263 -15.99 11.17 4.51
C HIS A 263 -14.71 10.55 3.95
N THR A 264 -13.60 10.62 4.69
CA THR A 264 -12.32 10.03 4.27
C THR A 264 -12.46 8.55 3.95
N MET A 265 -13.20 7.80 4.78
CA MET A 265 -13.46 6.36 4.54
C MET A 265 -14.27 6.12 3.27
N ASP A 266 -15.29 6.95 2.98
CA ASP A 266 -16.05 6.88 1.73
C ASP A 266 -15.18 7.16 0.50
N VAL A 267 -14.26 8.14 0.58
CA VAL A 267 -13.32 8.45 -0.51
C VAL A 267 -12.38 7.29 -0.77
N VAL A 268 -11.78 6.72 0.28
CA VAL A 268 -10.89 5.54 0.16
C VAL A 268 -11.61 4.36 -0.49
N ASP A 269 -12.85 4.09 -0.07
CA ASP A 269 -13.65 2.98 -0.60
C ASP A 269 -14.10 3.16 -2.05
N SER A 270 -14.25 4.40 -2.51
CA SER A 270 -14.68 4.69 -3.88
C SER A 270 -13.56 4.60 -4.92
N ILE A 271 -12.31 4.61 -4.48
CA ILE A 271 -11.14 4.42 -5.35
C ILE A 271 -10.90 2.93 -5.60
N LYS A 272 -10.67 2.54 -6.86
CA LYS A 272 -10.23 1.18 -7.19
C LYS A 272 -8.95 0.81 -6.43
N PRO A 273 -8.67 -0.49 -6.21
CA PRO A 273 -7.44 -0.92 -5.54
C PRO A 273 -6.18 -0.38 -6.23
N ASP A 274 -5.71 0.74 -5.73
CA ASP A 274 -4.48 1.44 -6.11
C ASP A 274 -3.87 2.02 -4.84
N LEU A 275 -2.66 1.57 -4.50
CA LEU A 275 -2.03 1.92 -3.23
C LEU A 275 -1.74 3.42 -3.12
N LEU A 276 -1.24 4.05 -4.20
CA LEU A 276 -0.91 5.47 -4.20
C LEU A 276 -2.15 6.33 -3.98
N LEU A 277 -3.19 6.06 -4.74
CA LEU A 277 -4.44 6.84 -4.67
C LEU A 277 -5.18 6.62 -3.36
N ARG A 278 -5.26 5.38 -2.86
CA ARG A 278 -5.93 5.08 -1.59
C ARG A 278 -5.17 5.61 -0.37
N MET A 279 -3.83 5.59 -0.41
CA MET A 279 -3.02 6.24 0.63
C MET A 279 -3.21 7.76 0.59
N THR A 280 -3.23 8.35 -0.60
CA THR A 280 -3.53 9.77 -0.76
C THR A 280 -4.92 10.10 -0.23
N ALA A 281 -5.93 9.30 -0.58
CA ALA A 281 -7.30 9.48 -0.09
C ALA A 281 -7.41 9.34 1.44
N LEU A 282 -6.66 8.40 2.05
CA LEU A 282 -6.64 8.24 3.50
C LEU A 282 -6.12 9.48 4.21
N LEU A 283 -5.17 10.18 3.61
CA LEU A 283 -4.42 11.27 4.24
C LEU A 283 -4.77 12.68 3.72
N HIS A 284 -5.65 12.83 2.70
CA HIS A 284 -5.87 14.11 2.03
C HIS A 284 -6.45 15.18 2.95
N ASP A 285 -7.29 14.81 3.88
CA ASP A 285 -8.07 15.68 4.75
C ASP A 285 -7.63 15.70 6.22
N ILE A 286 -6.54 15.01 6.58
CA ILE A 286 -6.10 14.89 7.99
C ILE A 286 -5.73 16.23 8.64
N GLY A 287 -5.47 17.27 7.85
CA GLY A 287 -5.18 18.64 8.33
C GLY A 287 -6.43 19.46 8.66
N LYS A 288 -7.64 18.96 8.40
CA LYS A 288 -8.88 19.69 8.64
C LYS A 288 -9.09 20.05 10.12
N VAL A 289 -8.70 19.17 11.04
CA VAL A 289 -8.77 19.45 12.48
C VAL A 289 -8.02 20.73 12.84
N GLN A 290 -6.79 20.89 12.32
CA GLN A 290 -5.91 22.01 12.65
C GLN A 290 -6.30 23.31 11.95
N THR A 291 -7.08 23.23 10.88
CA THR A 291 -7.49 24.39 10.07
C THR A 291 -8.96 24.74 10.22
N LYS A 292 -9.69 24.00 11.08
CA LYS A 292 -11.11 24.29 11.33
C LYS A 292 -11.29 25.70 11.86
N SER A 293 -12.09 26.49 11.19
CA SER A 293 -12.56 27.79 11.66
C SER A 293 -14.06 27.91 11.45
N GLU A 294 -14.73 28.61 12.36
CA GLU A 294 -16.15 28.86 12.29
C GLU A 294 -16.42 30.35 12.40
N ASN A 295 -17.02 30.91 11.36
CA ASN A 295 -17.39 32.31 11.28
C ASN A 295 -18.87 32.44 10.88
N ASN A 296 -19.67 33.08 11.75
CA ASN A 296 -21.11 33.25 11.51
C ASN A 296 -21.85 31.95 11.19
N GLY A 297 -21.52 30.85 11.89
CA GLY A 297 -22.11 29.52 11.67
C GLY A 297 -21.65 28.81 10.40
N LYS A 298 -20.64 29.34 9.71
CA LYS A 298 -20.02 28.71 8.54
C LYS A 298 -18.68 28.07 8.93
N ILE A 299 -18.58 26.77 8.78
CA ILE A 299 -17.34 26.03 8.97
C ILE A 299 -16.48 26.12 7.70
N SER A 300 -15.19 26.35 7.88
CA SER A 300 -14.21 26.34 6.79
C SER A 300 -12.89 25.70 7.21
N PHE A 301 -12.10 25.22 6.23
CA PHE A 301 -10.83 24.49 6.43
C PHE A 301 -9.77 25.05 5.48
N ILE A 302 -9.47 26.34 5.61
CA ILE A 302 -8.56 27.04 4.67
C ILE A 302 -7.13 26.49 4.80
N ASN A 303 -6.51 26.16 3.66
CA ASN A 303 -5.14 25.60 3.56
C ASN A 303 -4.98 24.21 4.22
N HIS A 304 -6.08 23.44 4.42
CA HIS A 304 -5.95 22.10 4.99
C HIS A 304 -5.10 21.17 4.11
N GLU A 305 -5.08 21.35 2.80
CA GLU A 305 -4.25 20.59 1.85
C GLU A 305 -2.75 20.71 2.16
N SER A 306 -2.29 21.89 2.52
CA SER A 306 -0.88 22.13 2.90
C SER A 306 -0.54 21.50 4.26
N ILE A 307 -1.46 21.57 5.22
CA ILE A 307 -1.28 20.94 6.55
C ILE A 307 -1.37 19.42 6.42
N SER A 308 -2.34 18.91 5.65
CA SER A 308 -2.47 17.46 5.36
C SER A 308 -1.19 16.90 4.71
N SER A 309 -0.60 17.61 3.74
CA SER A 309 0.65 17.21 3.09
C SER A 309 1.80 17.09 4.10
N LYS A 310 1.93 18.03 5.04
CA LYS A 310 2.96 17.98 6.09
C LYS A 310 2.75 16.80 7.04
N LEU A 311 1.52 16.62 7.54
CA LEU A 311 1.18 15.50 8.41
C LEU A 311 1.38 14.15 7.70
N ALA A 312 0.96 14.03 6.45
CA ALA A 312 1.17 12.84 5.64
C ALA A 312 2.65 12.49 5.49
N LYS A 313 3.51 13.50 5.27
CA LYS A 313 4.97 13.30 5.24
C LYS A 313 5.49 12.67 6.53
N ASP A 314 5.06 13.19 7.67
CA ASP A 314 5.53 12.71 8.98
C ASP A 314 5.01 11.29 9.27
N ILE A 315 3.74 10.99 8.95
CA ILE A 315 3.14 9.66 9.08
C ILE A 315 3.88 8.64 8.21
N LEU A 316 4.07 8.95 6.93
CA LEU A 316 4.70 8.03 5.98
C LEU A 316 6.20 7.83 6.30
N ALA A 317 6.89 8.86 6.80
CA ALA A 317 8.26 8.73 7.28
C ALA A 317 8.35 7.85 8.55
N ARG A 318 7.41 8.00 9.49
CA ARG A 318 7.27 7.14 10.69
C ARG A 318 7.06 5.68 10.31
N LEU A 319 6.29 5.43 9.26
CA LEU A 319 6.03 4.11 8.69
C LEU A 319 7.10 3.62 7.71
N LYS A 320 8.18 4.41 7.50
CA LYS A 320 9.33 4.04 6.67
C LYS A 320 9.03 3.81 5.19
N TYR A 321 8.07 4.55 4.62
CA TYR A 321 7.89 4.57 3.17
C TYR A 321 9.09 5.21 2.46
N SER A 322 9.28 4.88 1.17
CA SER A 322 10.34 5.46 0.35
C SER A 322 10.13 6.96 0.14
N ALA A 323 11.22 7.70 -0.02
CA ALA A 323 11.17 9.15 -0.25
C ALA A 323 10.34 9.52 -1.50
N ASP A 324 10.41 8.71 -2.55
CA ASP A 324 9.66 8.92 -3.79
C ASP A 324 8.16 8.72 -3.58
N PHE A 325 7.76 7.67 -2.84
CA PHE A 325 6.35 7.45 -2.50
C PHE A 325 5.80 8.60 -1.64
N ILE A 326 6.54 9.02 -0.61
CA ILE A 326 6.19 10.15 0.24
C ILE A 326 6.00 11.42 -0.61
N LYS A 327 6.97 11.72 -1.48
CA LYS A 327 6.91 12.89 -2.37
C LYS A 327 5.67 12.87 -3.24
N LYS A 328 5.34 11.71 -3.82
CA LYS A 328 4.18 11.53 -4.71
C LYS A 328 2.86 11.72 -3.96
N VAL A 329 2.68 11.07 -2.80
CA VAL A 329 1.48 11.22 -1.96
C VAL A 329 1.31 12.68 -1.51
N CYS A 330 2.37 13.32 -1.00
CA CYS A 330 2.33 14.72 -0.56
C CYS A 330 1.97 15.67 -1.70
N PHE A 331 2.52 15.44 -2.90
CA PHE A 331 2.19 16.23 -4.09
C PHE A 331 0.69 16.12 -4.46
N LEU A 332 0.14 14.92 -4.45
CA LEU A 332 -1.28 14.70 -4.73
C LEU A 332 -2.17 15.35 -3.67
N ILE A 333 -1.82 15.22 -2.38
CA ILE A 333 -2.55 15.87 -1.29
C ILE A 333 -2.54 17.40 -1.45
N GLU A 334 -1.39 17.99 -1.71
CA GLU A 334 -1.24 19.45 -1.83
C GLU A 334 -2.04 20.03 -3.01
N ASN A 335 -2.30 19.22 -4.04
CA ASN A 335 -2.99 19.65 -5.25
C ASN A 335 -4.44 19.15 -5.37
N HIS A 336 -4.97 18.39 -4.41
CA HIS A 336 -6.31 17.79 -4.53
C HIS A 336 -7.44 18.85 -4.60
N MET A 337 -7.22 20.02 -4.01
CA MET A 337 -8.18 21.13 -4.05
C MET A 337 -8.14 21.92 -5.36
N TYR A 338 -7.06 21.80 -6.15
CA TYR A 338 -6.87 22.64 -7.35
C TYR A 338 -8.00 22.48 -8.39
N PRO A 339 -8.47 21.25 -8.72
CA PRO A 339 -9.61 21.08 -9.63
C PRO A 339 -10.92 21.72 -9.12
N LYS A 340 -11.12 21.77 -7.80
CA LYS A 340 -12.32 22.37 -7.19
C LYS A 340 -12.37 23.91 -7.30
N MET A 341 -11.23 24.53 -7.65
CA MET A 341 -11.14 25.98 -7.92
C MET A 341 -11.53 26.32 -9.36
N TYR A 342 -11.80 25.31 -10.21
CA TYR A 342 -12.17 25.53 -11.60
C TYR A 342 -13.50 26.28 -11.71
N ASP A 343 -13.50 27.24 -12.61
CA ASP A 343 -14.67 27.99 -13.04
C ASP A 343 -14.68 28.08 -14.58
N THR A 344 -15.84 28.05 -15.18
CA THR A 344 -16.00 28.09 -16.65
C THR A 344 -15.40 29.34 -17.30
N SER A 345 -15.18 30.38 -16.51
CA SER A 345 -14.50 31.63 -16.96
C SER A 345 -12.96 31.44 -17.11
N TRP A 346 -12.39 30.35 -16.67
CA TRP A 346 -10.97 30.11 -16.85
C TRP A 346 -10.58 30.18 -18.33
N LYS A 347 -9.55 30.98 -18.62
CA LYS A 347 -8.93 30.98 -19.95
C LYS A 347 -8.16 29.70 -20.20
N ASP A 348 -7.94 29.37 -21.45
CA ASP A 348 -7.11 28.21 -21.82
C ASP A 348 -5.69 28.29 -21.24
N SER A 349 -5.15 29.51 -21.05
CA SER A 349 -3.87 29.71 -20.36
C SER A 349 -3.89 29.22 -18.92
N SER A 350 -5.00 29.35 -18.20
CA SER A 350 -5.16 28.83 -16.84
C SER A 350 -5.23 27.30 -16.84
N VAL A 351 -5.94 26.71 -17.81
CA VAL A 351 -6.01 25.27 -18.00
C VAL A 351 -4.63 24.69 -18.33
N ARG A 352 -3.84 25.39 -19.16
CA ARG A 352 -2.44 24.99 -19.46
C ARG A 352 -1.55 25.04 -18.21
N ARG A 353 -1.66 26.09 -17.40
CA ARG A 353 -0.92 26.18 -16.11
C ARG A 353 -1.31 25.06 -15.16
N PHE A 354 -2.60 24.76 -15.06
CA PHE A 354 -3.10 23.62 -14.28
C PHE A 354 -2.48 22.30 -14.76
N ALA A 355 -2.59 22.00 -16.05
CA ALA A 355 -2.04 20.78 -16.64
C ALA A 355 -0.51 20.68 -16.47
N ASN A 356 0.21 21.80 -16.71
CA ASN A 356 1.66 21.83 -16.53
C ASN A 356 2.10 21.60 -15.07
N LYS A 357 1.33 22.14 -14.10
CA LYS A 357 1.64 21.93 -12.67
C LYS A 357 1.50 20.47 -12.26
N LEU A 358 0.46 19.80 -12.77
CA LEU A 358 0.19 18.40 -12.44
C LEU A 358 1.02 17.40 -13.24
N GLY A 359 1.38 17.74 -14.49
CA GLY A 359 2.17 16.88 -15.37
C GLY A 359 1.55 15.48 -15.52
N GLU A 360 2.34 14.44 -15.24
CA GLU A 360 1.91 13.05 -15.30
C GLU A 360 0.83 12.67 -14.27
N ASP A 361 0.64 13.49 -13.24
CA ASP A 361 -0.31 13.21 -12.15
C ASP A 361 -1.74 13.72 -12.41
N ILE A 362 -2.00 14.23 -13.58
CA ILE A 362 -3.31 14.83 -13.91
C ILE A 362 -4.45 13.81 -13.79
N ASP A 363 -4.24 12.56 -14.21
CA ASP A 363 -5.22 11.48 -14.06
C ASP A 363 -5.38 11.03 -12.61
N ASN A 364 -4.30 11.00 -11.83
CA ASN A 364 -4.37 10.71 -10.40
C ASN A 364 -5.20 11.75 -9.66
N ILE A 365 -4.99 13.02 -9.93
CA ILE A 365 -5.78 14.13 -9.36
C ILE A 365 -7.24 14.05 -9.82
N ARG A 366 -7.50 13.72 -11.08
CA ARG A 366 -8.87 13.53 -11.59
C ARG A 366 -9.59 12.42 -10.82
N LEU A 367 -8.97 11.25 -10.67
CA LEU A 367 -9.55 10.12 -9.95
C LEU A 367 -9.82 10.46 -8.49
N LEU A 368 -8.88 11.14 -7.83
CA LEU A 368 -9.05 11.60 -6.45
C LEU A 368 -10.20 12.62 -6.34
N THR A 369 -10.26 13.60 -7.25
CA THR A 369 -11.33 14.62 -7.26
C THR A 369 -12.72 13.99 -7.45
N VAL A 370 -12.85 13.03 -8.37
CA VAL A 370 -14.11 12.30 -8.59
C VAL A 370 -14.52 11.52 -7.34
N ALA A 371 -13.57 10.90 -6.63
CA ALA A 371 -13.84 10.16 -5.40
C ALA A 371 -14.24 11.07 -4.24
N ASP A 372 -13.60 12.24 -4.11
CA ASP A 372 -13.78 13.20 -3.04
C ASP A 372 -15.03 14.10 -3.24
N THR A 373 -15.49 14.26 -4.47
CA THR A 373 -16.58 15.18 -4.80
C THR A 373 -17.75 14.46 -5.46
N LYS A 374 -18.88 14.33 -4.75
CA LYS A 374 -20.08 13.61 -5.23
C LYS A 374 -20.67 14.15 -6.55
N LYS A 375 -20.37 15.40 -6.94
CA LYS A 375 -20.94 16.11 -8.11
C LYS A 375 -19.87 16.81 -8.93
N PHE A 376 -18.84 16.08 -9.33
CA PHE A 376 -17.81 16.61 -10.22
C PHE A 376 -18.21 16.36 -11.67
N ASP A 377 -18.36 17.44 -12.47
CA ASP A 377 -18.80 17.37 -13.87
C ASP A 377 -17.70 16.96 -14.87
N GLY A 378 -16.42 17.08 -14.46
CA GLY A 378 -15.28 16.70 -15.29
C GLY A 378 -14.87 17.70 -16.38
N GLU A 379 -15.59 18.80 -16.58
CA GLU A 379 -15.37 19.77 -17.67
C GLU A 379 -13.92 20.26 -17.77
N LEU A 380 -13.26 20.54 -16.64
CA LEU A 380 -11.86 20.93 -16.62
C LEU A 380 -10.96 19.90 -17.32
N PHE A 381 -11.14 18.62 -17.02
CA PHE A 381 -10.32 17.55 -17.60
C PHE A 381 -10.67 17.30 -19.07
N ASP A 382 -11.90 17.51 -19.47
CA ASP A 382 -12.31 17.44 -20.87
C ASP A 382 -11.69 18.61 -21.68
N ARG A 383 -11.58 19.81 -21.10
CA ARG A 383 -10.83 20.92 -21.70
C ARG A 383 -9.35 20.60 -21.82
N VAL A 384 -8.73 19.98 -20.80
CA VAL A 384 -7.33 19.52 -20.87
C VAL A 384 -7.14 18.59 -22.06
N LYS A 385 -7.96 17.53 -22.20
CA LYS A 385 -7.92 16.59 -23.32
C LYS A 385 -8.11 17.28 -24.67
N THR A 386 -9.04 18.22 -24.75
CA THR A 386 -9.30 18.98 -25.98
C THR A 386 -8.07 19.79 -26.41
N LEU A 387 -7.40 20.46 -25.44
CA LEU A 387 -6.18 21.22 -25.73
C LEU A 387 -5.01 20.29 -26.11
N GLU A 388 -4.91 19.13 -25.49
CA GLU A 388 -3.91 18.11 -25.82
C GLU A 388 -4.09 17.60 -27.25
N GLN A 389 -5.30 17.20 -27.63
CA GLN A 389 -5.63 16.74 -28.99
C GLN A 389 -5.32 17.79 -30.07
N LYS A 390 -5.48 19.07 -29.74
CA LYS A 390 -5.11 20.18 -30.61
C LYS A 390 -3.62 20.52 -30.62
N ASN A 391 -2.78 19.80 -29.86
CA ASN A 391 -1.38 20.14 -29.59
C ASN A 391 -1.20 21.57 -29.03
N MET A 392 -2.11 22.00 -28.16
CA MET A 392 -2.16 23.34 -27.57
C MET A 392 -2.10 23.31 -26.03
N LEU A 393 -1.86 22.13 -25.42
CA LEU A 393 -1.87 21.99 -23.97
C LEU A 393 -0.57 22.52 -23.36
N LEU A 394 0.56 22.05 -23.83
CA LEU A 394 1.88 22.41 -23.30
C LEU A 394 2.78 22.86 -24.44
N PRO A 395 3.70 23.82 -24.18
CA PRO A 395 4.75 24.15 -25.13
C PRO A 395 5.63 22.92 -25.34
N LYS A 396 5.89 22.60 -26.61
CA LYS A 396 6.64 21.40 -27.00
C LYS A 396 8.11 21.46 -26.59
N GLU A 397 8.70 22.66 -26.53
CA GLU A 397 10.12 22.87 -26.30
C GLU A 397 10.39 24.14 -25.48
N GLU A 398 11.49 24.17 -24.75
CA GLU A 398 12.02 25.36 -24.12
C GLU A 398 12.58 26.27 -25.22
N LEU A 399 11.96 27.45 -25.45
CA LEU A 399 12.34 28.34 -26.53
C LEU A 399 13.76 28.88 -26.43
N PHE A 400 14.25 29.09 -25.19
CA PHE A 400 15.61 29.56 -24.92
C PHE A 400 16.23 28.79 -23.76
N ASN A 401 17.42 28.25 -23.96
CA ASN A 401 18.22 27.73 -22.87
C ASN A 401 19.00 28.83 -22.13
N GLY A 402 19.63 28.51 -21.00
CA GLY A 402 20.33 29.50 -20.17
C GLY A 402 21.50 30.16 -20.88
N ASN A 403 22.25 29.42 -21.72
CA ASN A 403 23.39 29.94 -22.45
C ASN A 403 22.99 30.91 -23.56
N GLU A 404 21.93 30.56 -24.30
CA GLU A 404 21.33 31.47 -25.29
C GLU A 404 20.92 32.81 -24.69
N LEU A 405 20.32 32.78 -23.47
CA LEU A 405 19.94 34.01 -22.78
C LEU A 405 21.16 34.83 -22.36
N ILE A 406 22.22 34.17 -21.87
CA ILE A 406 23.51 34.84 -21.50
C ILE A 406 24.10 35.55 -22.72
N GLU A 407 24.17 34.90 -23.88
CA GLU A 407 24.70 35.45 -25.13
C GLU A 407 23.82 36.63 -25.64
N ILE A 408 22.51 36.45 -25.70
CA ILE A 408 21.57 37.44 -26.22
C ILE A 408 21.60 38.72 -25.40
N PHE A 409 21.70 38.62 -24.06
CA PHE A 409 21.65 39.76 -23.16
C PHE A 409 23.04 40.23 -22.70
N ASN A 410 24.10 39.53 -23.10
CA ASN A 410 25.48 39.83 -22.70
C ASN A 410 25.63 40.06 -21.18
N LYS A 411 24.93 39.21 -20.39
CA LYS A 411 24.85 39.33 -18.92
C LYS A 411 25.31 38.04 -18.26
N PRO A 412 26.20 38.10 -17.22
CA PRO A 412 26.67 36.87 -16.57
C PRO A 412 25.55 36.06 -15.95
N ALA A 413 25.79 34.74 -15.79
CA ALA A 413 24.85 33.84 -15.20
C ALA A 413 24.40 34.31 -13.80
N GLY A 414 23.11 34.18 -13.50
CA GLY A 414 22.51 34.60 -12.23
C GLY A 414 21.03 34.26 -12.12
N LYS A 415 20.38 34.68 -11.02
CA LYS A 415 18.95 34.41 -10.76
C LYS A 415 18.03 34.92 -11.86
N TRP A 416 18.41 36.02 -12.55
CA TRP A 416 17.67 36.61 -13.64
C TRP A 416 17.31 35.64 -14.77
N ILE A 417 18.14 34.60 -15.00
CA ILE A 417 17.87 33.57 -16.02
C ILE A 417 16.60 32.81 -15.67
N ASN A 418 16.42 32.43 -14.41
CA ASN A 418 15.22 31.73 -13.96
C ASN A 418 13.99 32.63 -14.06
N ASP A 419 14.10 33.90 -13.73
CA ASP A 419 13.00 34.88 -13.83
C ASP A 419 12.58 35.06 -15.28
N VAL A 420 13.54 35.19 -16.20
CA VAL A 420 13.28 35.28 -17.65
C VAL A 420 12.67 33.98 -18.18
N LYS A 421 13.18 32.83 -17.83
CA LYS A 421 12.61 31.53 -18.23
C LYS A 421 11.17 31.39 -17.73
N GLN A 422 10.88 31.79 -16.51
CA GLN A 422 9.52 31.77 -15.98
C GLN A 422 8.60 32.74 -16.74
N TYR A 423 9.10 33.92 -17.11
CA TYR A 423 8.35 34.84 -17.94
C TYR A 423 8.07 34.28 -19.34
N ILE A 424 9.08 33.68 -20.00
CA ILE A 424 8.91 33.00 -21.30
C ILE A 424 7.83 31.90 -21.20
N LYS A 425 7.92 31.10 -20.17
CA LYS A 425 6.93 30.02 -19.92
C LYS A 425 5.51 30.56 -19.75
N ASN A 426 5.37 31.69 -19.08
CA ASN A 426 4.06 32.36 -18.97
C ASN A 426 3.54 32.86 -20.32
N LEU A 427 4.41 33.42 -21.18
CA LEU A 427 4.03 33.81 -22.53
C LEU A 427 3.58 32.60 -23.38
N GLN A 428 4.27 31.46 -23.25
CA GLN A 428 3.90 30.22 -23.94
C GLN A 428 2.57 29.63 -23.41
N PHE A 429 2.24 29.83 -22.13
CA PHE A 429 0.90 29.46 -21.62
C PHE A 429 -0.19 30.35 -22.19
N ASP A 430 0.08 31.63 -22.39
CA ASP A 430 -0.90 32.56 -22.97
C ASP A 430 -1.05 32.30 -24.46
N ASP A 431 0.04 32.08 -25.19
CA ASP A 431 0.07 31.69 -26.58
C ASP A 431 1.04 30.54 -26.86
N PRO A 432 0.56 29.30 -27.02
CA PRO A 432 1.43 28.13 -27.27
C PRO A 432 2.16 28.16 -28.63
N LYS A 433 1.75 29.04 -29.54
CA LYS A 433 2.34 29.20 -30.86
C LYS A 433 3.32 30.37 -30.95
N ILE A 434 3.53 31.09 -29.86
CA ILE A 434 4.44 32.23 -29.80
C ILE A 434 5.84 31.86 -30.31
N THR A 435 6.38 32.69 -31.20
CA THR A 435 7.69 32.44 -31.81
C THR A 435 8.85 32.92 -30.93
N LYS A 436 10.09 32.43 -31.23
CA LYS A 436 11.30 32.93 -30.55
C LYS A 436 11.47 34.44 -30.72
N GLU A 437 11.19 34.96 -31.90
CA GLU A 437 11.32 36.37 -32.25
C GLU A 437 10.36 37.25 -31.41
N GLU A 438 9.09 36.87 -31.34
CA GLU A 438 8.07 37.58 -30.55
C GLU A 438 8.39 37.56 -29.06
N VAL A 439 8.89 36.42 -28.54
CA VAL A 439 9.33 36.29 -27.14
C VAL A 439 10.52 37.21 -26.89
N LEU A 440 11.52 37.20 -27.79
CA LEU A 440 12.71 38.03 -27.65
C LEU A 440 12.38 39.54 -27.61
N GLU A 441 11.47 39.98 -28.46
CA GLU A 441 10.99 41.38 -28.45
C GLU A 441 10.36 41.73 -27.10
N LYS A 442 9.49 40.86 -26.56
CA LYS A 442 8.84 41.10 -25.27
C LYS A 442 9.83 41.12 -24.12
N ILE A 443 10.85 40.24 -24.12
CA ILE A 443 11.88 40.22 -23.08
C ILE A 443 12.77 41.48 -23.15
N LYS A 444 13.18 41.91 -24.33
CA LYS A 444 13.94 43.13 -24.50
C LYS A 444 13.22 44.35 -23.95
N ASN A 445 11.94 44.42 -24.14
CA ASN A 445 11.10 45.51 -23.58
C ASN A 445 11.02 45.43 -22.05
N LEU A 446 10.91 44.22 -21.47
CA LEU A 446 10.92 44.01 -20.01
C LEU A 446 12.23 44.49 -19.37
N LEU A 447 13.37 44.13 -19.97
CA LEU A 447 14.70 44.48 -19.44
C LEU A 447 15.15 45.92 -19.68
N LYS A 448 14.47 46.66 -20.59
CA LYS A 448 14.66 48.10 -20.79
C LYS A 448 13.97 48.96 -19.74
N ILE A 449 13.04 48.40 -18.98
CA ILE A 449 12.31 49.07 -17.89
C ILE A 449 13.03 48.96 -16.55
N GLN A 450 14.09 48.18 -16.47
CA GLN A 450 15.00 48.07 -15.31
C GLN A 450 16.31 48.84 -15.59
#